data_51888fedde9af8325ba97b730ea8d64a
#
_entry.id   51888fedde9af8325ba97b730ea8d64a
#
_cell.length_a   1.000
_cell.length_b   1.000
_cell.length_c   1.000
_cell.angle_alpha   90.00
_cell.angle_beta   90.00
_cell.angle_gamma   90.00
#
_symmetry.space_group_name_H-M   'P 1'
#
loop_
_entity.id
_entity.type
_entity.pdbx_description
1 polymer ?
#
loop_
_entity_poly.entity_id
_entity_poly.type
_entity_poly.pdbx_seq_one_letter_code
_entity_poly.pdbx_strand_id
1 'polypeptide(L)'
;MFNTSCNSSPSHQAHVDRGLHGLQNNLGMMITARSNRFLALALMLSLSAVYNCCRALTVNRLALKTSRKEFRRFCASTAITDNNRLTGRTRVIITDGVRSALGTAFGSEAPGAEPMVITSKGDFGDYQCNAALPLAKILGAKPKDVAAKLMATIQADLVMSKFISSMDISGPGFINIHLSDSYMREKLATMVKSPERLGIETVSGASRQRVIVDFSSPNIAKEMHVGHLRSTIIGDSLSRVLEFLGHDVLRLNHVGDWGTQFGMLIRFMQEKQGETREEAKEGSSVSIREDIGLGDLVQFYKAAKKRFDEDPQFERASREEVVLLQSGDEGSLKAWNSICDLSRIEFSKIYDILEVEINERGESYYNPMLASLVQELESSGKAVQSEGATCIFLPGYSNPDGTPQPMIIKKSDGGFLYATTDLAAIRQRSRVEKADRVLYGEIRFIFDLTTTNLSASNRIAYL
;
A
#
# COMPACT_ATOMS: atom_id res chain seq x y z
N MET A 1 49.50 -4.21 29.02
CA MET A 1 50.13 -2.92 28.75
C MET A 1 49.55 -2.38 27.45
N PHE A 2 48.99 -1.31 27.50
CA PHE A 2 48.60 -0.13 26.76
C PHE A 2 47.08 0.16 26.89
N ASN A 3 46.89 1.05 27.84
CA ASN A 3 45.68 1.83 28.06
C ASN A 3 45.69 3.05 27.12
N THR A 4 44.70 3.30 26.34
CA THR A 4 44.47 4.61 25.71
C THR A 4 43.01 5.02 25.94
N SER A 5 42.85 5.84 26.97
CA SER A 5 41.68 6.66 27.24
C SER A 5 41.60 7.79 26.21
N CYS A 6 40.53 7.86 25.45
CA CYS A 6 40.15 9.03 24.66
C CYS A 6 39.24 9.93 25.48
N ASN A 7 39.80 11.03 25.99
CA ASN A 7 39.05 12.16 26.59
C ASN A 7 38.42 12.98 25.45
N SER A 8 37.08 13.00 25.38
CA SER A 8 36.34 13.97 24.56
C SER A 8 36.11 15.24 25.38
N SER A 9 36.51 16.37 24.81
CA SER A 9 36.43 17.70 25.45
C SER A 9 35.01 18.20 25.65
N PRO A 10 34.73 19.00 26.71
CA PRO A 10 33.38 19.50 27.05
C PRO A 10 32.77 20.48 26.04
N SER A 11 33.50 20.92 25.05
CA SER A 11 33.00 21.90 24.07
C SER A 11 32.07 21.32 22.97
N HIS A 12 32.11 20.01 22.74
CA HIS A 12 31.22 19.39 21.73
C HIS A 12 29.81 19.10 22.26
N GLN A 13 29.68 18.81 23.57
CA GLN A 13 28.39 18.54 24.21
C GLN A 13 27.51 19.82 24.27
N ALA A 14 28.12 20.97 24.54
CA ALA A 14 27.43 22.26 24.63
C ALA A 14 26.91 22.82 23.28
N HIS A 15 27.43 22.33 22.15
CA HIS A 15 26.91 22.69 20.82
C HIS A 15 25.74 21.82 20.37
N VAL A 16 25.70 20.56 20.80
CA VAL A 16 24.60 19.63 20.49
C VAL A 16 23.36 19.99 21.31
N ASP A 17 23.53 20.34 22.60
CA ASP A 17 22.40 20.73 23.47
C ASP A 17 21.78 22.08 23.08
N ARG A 18 22.57 23.02 22.56
CA ARG A 18 22.02 24.30 22.03
C ARG A 18 21.27 24.10 20.70
N GLY A 19 21.65 23.14 19.90
CA GLY A 19 20.95 22.76 18.66
C GLY A 19 19.58 22.11 18.94
N LEU A 20 19.51 21.25 19.95
CA LEU A 20 18.27 20.58 20.36
C LEU A 20 17.26 21.50 21.03
N HIS A 21 17.73 22.45 21.88
CA HIS A 21 16.84 23.46 22.47
C HIS A 21 16.31 24.48 21.46
N GLY A 22 17.07 24.82 20.43
CA GLY A 22 16.61 25.65 19.31
C GLY A 22 15.56 24.96 18.45
N LEU A 23 15.65 23.65 18.28
CA LEU A 23 14.64 22.86 17.55
C LEU A 23 13.35 22.65 18.36
N GLN A 24 13.44 22.44 19.69
CA GLN A 24 12.28 22.31 20.56
C GLN A 24 11.48 23.62 20.69
N ASN A 25 12.14 24.77 20.76
CA ASN A 25 11.47 26.07 20.81
C ASN A 25 10.82 26.47 19.48
N ASN A 26 11.40 26.06 18.34
CA ASN A 26 10.79 26.27 17.03
C ASN A 26 9.62 25.30 16.77
N LEU A 27 9.65 24.06 17.29
CA LEU A 27 8.51 23.14 17.24
C LEU A 27 7.34 23.64 18.11
N GLY A 28 7.62 24.16 19.31
CA GLY A 28 6.58 24.70 20.20
C GLY A 28 5.84 25.91 19.65
N MET A 29 6.49 26.76 18.85
CA MET A 29 5.86 27.91 18.18
C MET A 29 5.07 27.50 16.91
N MET A 30 5.37 26.34 16.31
CA MET A 30 4.62 25.82 15.15
C MET A 30 3.34 25.08 15.52
N ILE A 31 3.23 24.59 16.75
CA ILE A 31 2.05 23.82 17.22
C ILE A 31 0.85 24.72 17.55
N THR A 32 1.05 26.05 17.76
CA THR A 32 -0.03 26.99 18.10
C THR A 32 -0.69 27.68 16.91
N ALA A 33 -0.18 27.50 15.69
CA ALA A 33 -0.81 28.03 14.48
C ALA A 33 -1.65 26.93 13.80
N ARG A 34 -2.89 26.72 14.31
CA ARG A 34 -3.92 25.98 13.57
C ARG A 34 -4.06 26.55 12.17
N SER A 35 -3.70 25.83 11.18
CA SER A 35 -4.33 25.59 9.88
C SER A 35 -3.34 25.30 8.77
N ASN A 36 -3.66 24.28 7.97
CA ASN A 36 -3.33 24.05 6.53
C ASN A 36 -1.87 24.10 6.03
N ARG A 37 -0.90 24.70 6.74
CA ARG A 37 0.52 24.66 6.32
C ARG A 37 1.18 23.32 6.59
N PHE A 38 0.72 22.56 7.59
CA PHE A 38 1.22 21.23 7.91
C PHE A 38 0.84 20.19 6.85
N LEU A 39 -0.35 20.31 6.26
CA LEU A 39 -0.80 19.40 5.22
C LEU A 39 0.04 19.53 3.94
N ALA A 40 0.39 20.78 3.56
CA ALA A 40 1.22 21.03 2.39
C ALA A 40 2.68 20.58 2.62
N LEU A 41 3.22 20.76 3.83
CA LEU A 41 4.58 20.31 4.16
C LEU A 41 4.65 18.79 4.34
N ALA A 42 3.63 18.18 4.96
CA ALA A 42 3.50 16.73 5.07
C ALA A 42 3.28 16.06 3.70
N LEU A 43 2.50 16.69 2.81
CA LEU A 43 2.35 16.24 1.42
C LEU A 43 3.66 16.38 0.62
N MET A 44 4.40 17.46 0.80
CA MET A 44 5.71 17.63 0.14
C MET A 44 6.78 16.69 0.73
N LEU A 45 6.79 16.46 2.04
CA LEU A 45 7.72 15.54 2.69
C LEU A 45 7.34 14.07 2.41
N SER A 46 6.07 13.74 2.34
CA SER A 46 5.63 12.38 1.97
C SER A 46 5.89 12.09 0.48
N LEU A 47 5.67 13.04 -0.41
CA LEU A 47 6.01 12.92 -1.83
C LEU A 47 7.54 12.83 -2.04
N SER A 48 8.33 13.57 -1.24
CA SER A 48 9.80 13.46 -1.24
C SER A 48 10.27 12.14 -0.63
N ALA A 49 9.63 11.65 0.43
CA ALA A 49 9.94 10.35 1.04
C ALA A 49 9.57 9.19 0.11
N VAL A 50 8.43 9.26 -0.57
CA VAL A 50 8.04 8.28 -1.61
C VAL A 50 9.01 8.34 -2.79
N TYR A 51 9.42 9.53 -3.23
CA TYR A 51 10.41 9.70 -4.29
C TYR A 51 11.80 9.18 -3.89
N ASN A 52 12.26 9.45 -2.67
CA ASN A 52 13.55 8.98 -2.16
C ASN A 52 13.52 7.48 -1.81
N CYS A 53 12.41 6.94 -1.34
CA CYS A 53 12.21 5.51 -1.15
C CYS A 53 12.26 4.75 -2.49
N CYS A 54 11.66 5.31 -3.55
CA CYS A 54 11.78 4.79 -4.91
C CYS A 54 13.23 4.87 -5.44
N ARG A 55 14.04 5.80 -4.96
CA ARG A 55 15.46 5.96 -5.36
C ARG A 55 16.39 5.01 -4.59
N ALA A 56 16.11 4.72 -3.33
CA ALA A 56 16.87 3.77 -2.50
C ALA A 56 16.64 2.30 -2.91
N LEU A 57 15.56 1.99 -3.63
CA LEU A 57 15.24 0.66 -4.16
C LEU A 57 15.99 0.29 -5.46
N THR A 58 16.99 1.08 -5.87
CA THR A 58 17.77 0.85 -7.11
C THR A 58 18.82 -0.26 -6.98
N VAL A 59 18.80 -1.10 -5.96
CA VAL A 59 19.85 -2.10 -5.67
C VAL A 59 19.43 -3.55 -5.99
N ASN A 60 18.43 -3.80 -6.82
CA ASN A 60 18.31 -5.15 -7.39
C ASN A 60 17.74 -5.13 -8.83
N ARG A 61 18.66 -5.15 -9.80
CA ARG A 61 18.39 -4.85 -11.22
C ARG A 61 17.56 -5.86 -12.01
N LEU A 62 17.25 -7.04 -11.49
CA LEU A 62 16.52 -8.07 -12.27
C LEU A 62 15.01 -8.16 -11.96
N ALA A 63 14.58 -7.93 -10.73
CA ALA A 63 13.15 -7.96 -10.36
C ALA A 63 12.39 -6.67 -10.70
N LEU A 64 13.09 -5.57 -10.94
CA LEU A 64 12.54 -4.22 -11.15
C LEU A 64 12.08 -3.91 -12.58
N LYS A 65 12.33 -4.78 -13.57
CA LYS A 65 11.91 -4.49 -14.96
C LYS A 65 10.41 -4.66 -15.17
N THR A 66 9.78 -5.60 -14.50
CA THR A 66 8.33 -5.85 -14.55
C THR A 66 7.54 -4.79 -13.76
N SER A 67 7.96 -4.51 -12.53
CA SER A 67 7.31 -3.55 -11.63
C SER A 67 7.26 -2.12 -12.18
N ARG A 68 8.32 -1.65 -12.87
CA ARG A 68 8.32 -0.31 -13.50
C ARG A 68 7.32 -0.15 -14.64
N LYS A 69 7.07 -1.22 -15.38
CA LYS A 69 6.13 -1.22 -16.51
C LYS A 69 4.68 -1.19 -15.99
N GLU A 70 4.42 -1.86 -14.90
CA GLU A 70 3.12 -1.95 -14.24
C GLU A 70 2.77 -0.68 -13.44
N PHE A 71 3.73 -0.11 -12.71
CA PHE A 71 3.55 1.20 -12.07
C PHE A 71 3.31 2.32 -13.09
N ARG A 72 3.96 2.27 -14.26
CA ARG A 72 3.67 3.19 -15.37
C ARG A 72 2.27 2.96 -15.96
N ARG A 73 1.81 1.70 -16.07
CA ARG A 73 0.43 1.39 -16.48
C ARG A 73 -0.59 1.86 -15.44
N PHE A 74 -0.28 1.74 -14.15
CA PHE A 74 -1.09 2.28 -13.06
C PHE A 74 -1.26 3.79 -13.15
N CYS A 75 -0.18 4.54 -13.33
CA CYS A 75 -0.24 5.98 -13.52
C CYS A 75 -0.92 6.37 -14.86
N ALA A 76 -0.89 5.49 -15.85
CA ALA A 76 -1.54 5.72 -17.16
C ALA A 76 -3.02 5.32 -17.17
N SER A 77 -3.42 4.29 -16.37
CA SER A 77 -4.84 3.84 -16.32
C SER A 77 -5.73 4.74 -15.46
N THR A 78 -5.14 5.65 -14.68
CA THR A 78 -5.84 6.79 -14.05
C THR A 78 -6.02 7.97 -14.99
N ALA A 79 -5.65 7.84 -16.26
CA ALA A 79 -5.98 8.83 -17.27
C ALA A 79 -7.50 8.84 -17.46
N ILE A 80 -8.13 9.87 -16.91
CA ILE A 80 -9.54 10.17 -17.02
C ILE A 80 -9.84 10.38 -18.51
N THR A 81 -10.56 9.44 -19.10
CA THR A 81 -11.13 9.58 -20.45
C THR A 81 -12.39 10.43 -20.33
N ASP A 82 -12.26 11.71 -20.04
CA ASP A 82 -13.38 12.64 -20.11
C ASP A 82 -12.96 14.01 -20.63
N ASN A 83 -13.89 14.66 -21.29
CA ASN A 83 -13.76 15.93 -22.01
C ASN A 83 -13.29 17.15 -21.19
N ASN A 84 -12.90 16.98 -19.95
CA ASN A 84 -12.31 18.02 -19.09
C ASN A 84 -10.78 17.98 -19.12
N ARG A 85 -10.19 18.03 -20.34
CA ARG A 85 -8.74 18.03 -20.56
C ARG A 85 -7.99 19.22 -19.92
N LEU A 86 -8.69 20.19 -19.35
CA LEU A 86 -8.09 21.44 -18.87
C LEU A 86 -7.74 21.46 -17.37
N THR A 87 -8.24 20.50 -16.57
CA THR A 87 -8.07 20.47 -15.11
C THR A 87 -7.00 19.51 -14.61
N GLY A 88 -6.42 18.71 -15.48
CA GLY A 88 -5.38 17.72 -15.19
C GLY A 88 -4.04 18.35 -14.73
N ARG A 89 -3.17 17.51 -14.19
CA ARG A 89 -1.78 17.89 -13.87
C ARG A 89 -1.09 18.38 -15.13
N THR A 90 -0.39 19.51 -15.08
CA THR A 90 0.30 20.12 -16.24
C THR A 90 1.08 19.10 -17.07
N ARG A 91 1.84 18.21 -16.43
CA ARG A 91 2.57 17.16 -17.17
C ARG A 91 1.65 16.20 -17.94
N VAL A 92 0.47 15.89 -17.42
CA VAL A 92 -0.50 15.01 -18.10
C VAL A 92 -1.05 15.72 -19.34
N ILE A 93 -1.41 16.98 -19.21
CA ILE A 93 -1.89 17.82 -20.35
C ILE A 93 -0.83 17.84 -21.44
N ILE A 94 0.42 18.16 -21.08
CA ILE A 94 1.54 18.18 -22.05
C ILE A 94 1.76 16.78 -22.67
N THR A 95 1.73 15.73 -21.86
CA THR A 95 1.91 14.34 -22.33
C THR A 95 0.83 13.92 -23.31
N ASP A 96 -0.43 14.26 -23.03
CA ASP A 96 -1.56 13.93 -23.90
C ASP A 96 -1.55 14.75 -25.19
N GLY A 97 -1.17 16.03 -25.12
CA GLY A 97 -0.94 16.86 -26.30
C GLY A 97 0.18 16.32 -27.20
N VAL A 98 1.30 15.92 -26.62
CA VAL A 98 2.40 15.29 -27.35
C VAL A 98 1.97 13.93 -27.93
N ARG A 99 1.17 13.14 -27.21
CA ARG A 99 0.61 11.88 -27.73
C ARG A 99 -0.29 12.10 -28.92
N SER A 100 -1.15 13.11 -28.88
CA SER A 100 -2.01 13.52 -30.01
C SER A 100 -1.15 13.95 -31.19
N ALA A 101 -0.13 14.78 -30.97
CA ALA A 101 0.78 15.23 -32.01
C ALA A 101 1.60 14.08 -32.63
N LEU A 102 2.03 13.09 -31.87
CA LEU A 102 2.68 11.87 -32.36
C LEU A 102 1.74 11.08 -33.28
N GLY A 103 0.48 10.92 -32.89
CA GLY A 103 -0.55 10.29 -33.72
C GLY A 103 -0.79 11.05 -35.03
N THR A 104 -0.84 12.36 -34.97
CA THR A 104 -1.05 13.22 -36.18
C THR A 104 0.15 13.21 -37.13
N ALA A 105 1.37 13.32 -36.57
CA ALA A 105 2.60 13.43 -37.37
C ALA A 105 3.10 12.09 -37.91
N PHE A 106 2.89 10.98 -37.18
CA PHE A 106 3.55 9.69 -37.46
C PHE A 106 2.63 8.45 -37.30
N GLY A 107 1.31 8.65 -37.18
CA GLY A 107 0.36 7.63 -36.77
C GLY A 107 0.48 6.27 -37.45
N SER A 108 0.54 6.21 -38.78
CA SER A 108 0.67 4.96 -39.53
C SER A 108 2.11 4.42 -39.56
N GLU A 109 3.11 5.29 -39.42
CA GLU A 109 4.53 4.96 -39.55
C GLU A 109 5.12 4.46 -38.21
N ALA A 110 4.55 4.89 -37.09
CA ALA A 110 5.01 4.49 -35.74
C ALA A 110 3.83 4.31 -34.77
N PRO A 111 3.01 3.28 -34.95
CA PRO A 111 1.86 3.02 -34.10
C PRO A 111 2.32 2.77 -32.64
N GLY A 112 1.70 3.48 -31.68
CA GLY A 112 2.00 3.32 -30.26
C GLY A 112 3.26 4.03 -29.78
N ALA A 113 3.75 5.05 -30.51
CA ALA A 113 4.86 5.88 -30.08
C ALA A 113 4.57 6.56 -28.72
N GLU A 114 5.49 6.41 -27.76
CA GLU A 114 5.35 6.95 -26.42
C GLU A 114 5.82 8.42 -26.36
N PRO A 115 5.06 9.33 -25.72
CA PRO A 115 5.37 10.76 -25.70
C PRO A 115 6.61 11.13 -24.87
N MET A 116 7.06 10.27 -23.95
CA MET A 116 8.28 10.39 -23.15
C MET A 116 8.51 11.79 -22.54
N VAL A 117 7.45 12.43 -22.03
CA VAL A 117 7.52 13.75 -21.38
C VAL A 117 8.00 13.60 -19.93
N ILE A 118 9.06 14.31 -19.58
CA ILE A 118 9.63 14.38 -18.25
C ILE A 118 9.74 15.84 -17.79
N THR A 119 9.80 16.06 -16.48
CA THR A 119 10.18 17.37 -15.92
C THR A 119 11.62 17.66 -16.30
N SER A 120 11.87 18.85 -16.81
CA SER A 120 13.21 19.29 -17.21
C SER A 120 14.09 19.62 -16.01
N LYS A 121 15.38 19.79 -16.26
CA LYS A 121 16.34 20.31 -15.29
C LYS A 121 16.62 21.77 -15.62
N GLY A 122 16.35 22.66 -14.66
CA GLY A 122 16.65 24.09 -14.61
C GLY A 122 16.73 24.86 -15.94
N ASP A 123 17.83 24.75 -16.62
CA ASP A 123 18.16 25.58 -17.78
C ASP A 123 17.50 25.15 -19.11
N PHE A 124 16.77 24.02 -19.13
CA PHE A 124 16.21 23.43 -20.34
C PHE A 124 14.66 23.50 -20.39
N GLY A 125 14.07 24.53 -19.82
CA GLY A 125 12.62 24.70 -19.78
C GLY A 125 11.93 23.93 -18.64
N ASP A 126 10.59 23.90 -18.64
CA ASP A 126 9.78 23.27 -17.59
C ASP A 126 9.65 21.75 -17.81
N TYR A 127 9.48 21.36 -19.07
CA TYR A 127 9.35 19.95 -19.48
C TYR A 127 10.26 19.64 -20.66
N GLN A 128 10.57 18.35 -20.84
CA GLN A 128 11.35 17.85 -21.96
C GLN A 128 10.68 16.61 -22.55
N CYS A 129 10.51 16.61 -23.87
CA CYS A 129 10.01 15.45 -24.62
C CYS A 129 11.20 14.73 -25.29
N ASN A 130 11.34 13.44 -24.98
CA ASN A 130 12.45 12.59 -25.47
C ASN A 130 11.97 11.58 -26.54
N ALA A 131 10.77 11.73 -27.10
CA ALA A 131 10.17 10.79 -28.02
C ALA A 131 10.90 10.70 -29.37
N ALA A 132 11.56 11.79 -29.81
CA ALA A 132 12.19 11.84 -31.13
C ALA A 132 13.33 10.83 -31.32
N LEU A 133 14.09 10.51 -30.25
CA LEU A 133 15.23 9.58 -30.34
C LEU A 133 14.82 8.12 -30.65
N PRO A 134 13.93 7.48 -29.89
CA PRO A 134 13.47 6.13 -30.23
C PRO A 134 12.67 6.11 -31.52
N LEU A 135 11.90 7.18 -31.79
CA LEU A 135 11.07 7.29 -33.00
C LEU A 135 11.93 7.36 -34.26
N ALA A 136 13.03 8.11 -34.23
CA ALA A 136 13.97 8.20 -35.34
C ALA A 136 14.59 6.84 -35.71
N LYS A 137 14.83 5.96 -34.75
CA LYS A 137 15.29 4.59 -35.01
C LYS A 137 14.23 3.75 -35.74
N ILE A 138 12.96 3.93 -35.37
CA ILE A 138 11.83 3.22 -36.03
C ILE A 138 11.65 3.70 -37.45
N LEU A 139 11.74 5.01 -37.66
CA LEU A 139 11.50 5.66 -38.98
C LEU A 139 12.75 5.65 -39.87
N GLY A 140 13.92 5.24 -39.41
CA GLY A 140 15.16 5.35 -40.18
C GLY A 140 15.58 6.81 -40.51
N ALA A 141 15.13 7.77 -39.67
CA ALA A 141 15.30 9.20 -39.90
C ALA A 141 16.30 9.84 -38.92
N LYS A 142 16.74 11.07 -39.16
CA LYS A 142 17.56 11.80 -38.21
C LYS A 142 16.72 12.27 -37.03
N PRO A 143 17.18 12.10 -35.79
CA PRO A 143 16.41 12.48 -34.59
C PRO A 143 16.00 13.97 -34.57
N LYS A 144 16.86 14.87 -35.07
CA LYS A 144 16.53 16.29 -35.13
C LYS A 144 15.39 16.60 -36.11
N ASP A 145 15.31 15.90 -37.26
CA ASP A 145 14.27 16.08 -38.22
C ASP A 145 12.93 15.58 -37.68
N VAL A 146 12.94 14.44 -36.99
CA VAL A 146 11.77 13.90 -36.28
C VAL A 146 11.31 14.86 -35.17
N ALA A 147 12.25 15.41 -34.39
CA ALA A 147 11.95 16.42 -33.37
C ALA A 147 11.34 17.68 -33.96
N ALA A 148 11.88 18.19 -35.08
CA ALA A 148 11.35 19.37 -35.76
C ALA A 148 9.91 19.14 -36.28
N LYS A 149 9.62 18.00 -36.90
CA LYS A 149 8.28 17.64 -37.38
C LYS A 149 7.29 17.51 -36.20
N LEU A 150 7.70 16.86 -35.10
CA LEU A 150 6.88 16.74 -33.89
C LEU A 150 6.60 18.10 -33.25
N MET A 151 7.64 18.95 -33.12
CA MET A 151 7.53 20.29 -32.56
C MET A 151 6.57 21.17 -33.39
N ALA A 152 6.67 21.16 -34.73
CA ALA A 152 5.77 21.88 -35.63
C ALA A 152 4.31 21.42 -35.46
N THR A 153 4.09 20.10 -35.28
CA THR A 153 2.75 19.55 -35.04
C THR A 153 2.18 19.99 -33.70
N ILE A 154 3.00 20.02 -32.62
CA ILE A 154 2.59 20.53 -31.31
C ILE A 154 2.27 22.03 -31.38
N GLN A 155 3.07 22.82 -32.11
CA GLN A 155 2.84 24.26 -32.29
C GLN A 155 1.55 24.58 -33.06
N ALA A 156 1.15 23.74 -34.00
CA ALA A 156 -0.10 23.86 -34.74
C ALA A 156 -1.35 23.53 -33.91
N ASP A 157 -1.20 22.88 -32.74
CA ASP A 157 -2.31 22.55 -31.86
C ASP A 157 -2.75 23.78 -31.05
N LEU A 158 -3.94 24.31 -31.36
CA LEU A 158 -4.55 25.48 -30.69
C LEU A 158 -4.78 25.27 -29.19
N VAL A 159 -4.88 24.04 -28.70
CA VAL A 159 -5.00 23.74 -27.31
C VAL A 159 -3.62 23.87 -26.64
N MET A 160 -2.60 23.27 -27.23
CA MET A 160 -1.23 23.31 -26.70
C MET A 160 -0.64 24.72 -26.71
N SER A 161 -0.98 25.56 -27.66
CA SER A 161 -0.53 26.96 -27.74
C SER A 161 -0.96 27.82 -26.54
N LYS A 162 -2.01 27.42 -25.81
CA LYS A 162 -2.42 28.10 -24.53
C LYS A 162 -1.51 27.77 -23.37
N PHE A 163 -0.85 26.63 -23.40
CA PHE A 163 -0.01 26.14 -22.29
C PHE A 163 1.47 26.41 -22.53
N ILE A 164 1.91 26.43 -23.76
CA ILE A 164 3.31 26.53 -24.19
C ILE A 164 3.60 27.92 -24.73
N SER A 165 4.64 28.57 -24.17
CA SER A 165 5.14 29.85 -24.69
C SER A 165 6.17 29.64 -25.78
N SER A 166 7.08 28.68 -25.65
CA SER A 166 8.12 28.38 -26.62
C SER A 166 8.58 26.93 -26.49
N MET A 167 9.18 26.43 -27.56
CA MET A 167 9.87 25.16 -27.61
C MET A 167 11.16 25.30 -28.39
N ASP A 168 12.20 24.57 -27.96
CA ASP A 168 13.48 24.48 -28.68
C ASP A 168 13.98 23.02 -28.71
N ILE A 169 14.84 22.75 -29.69
CA ILE A 169 15.45 21.44 -29.84
C ILE A 169 16.90 21.50 -29.35
N SER A 170 17.23 20.72 -28.33
CA SER A 170 18.58 20.62 -27.79
C SER A 170 19.20 19.24 -28.07
N GLY A 171 20.53 19.19 -28.07
CA GLY A 171 21.30 17.96 -28.21
C GLY A 171 20.93 17.15 -29.46
N PRO A 172 20.74 15.82 -29.33
CA PRO A 172 20.46 14.94 -30.47
C PRO A 172 19.00 14.97 -30.95
N GLY A 173 18.10 15.73 -30.29
CA GLY A 173 16.67 15.80 -30.66
C GLY A 173 15.73 15.81 -29.45
N PHE A 174 16.19 16.33 -28.31
CA PHE A 174 15.34 16.61 -27.15
C PHE A 174 14.52 17.88 -27.40
N ILE A 175 13.22 17.84 -27.19
CA ILE A 175 12.36 19.00 -27.31
C ILE A 175 12.14 19.57 -25.93
N ASN A 176 12.69 20.73 -25.64
CA ASN A 176 12.45 21.47 -24.41
C ASN A 176 11.16 22.28 -24.55
N ILE A 177 10.36 22.32 -23.50
CA ILE A 177 9.02 22.94 -23.50
C ILE A 177 8.97 23.95 -22.36
N HIS A 178 8.66 25.21 -22.71
CA HIS A 178 8.46 26.30 -21.76
C HIS A 178 7.00 26.62 -21.64
N LEU A 179 6.49 26.69 -20.41
CA LEU A 179 5.11 27.03 -20.11
C LEU A 179 4.83 28.52 -20.33
N SER A 180 3.60 28.84 -20.68
CA SER A 180 3.21 30.25 -20.83
C SER A 180 2.95 30.90 -19.45
N ASP A 181 3.39 32.14 -19.29
CA ASP A 181 3.16 32.94 -18.08
C ASP A 181 1.66 33.10 -17.77
N SER A 182 0.83 33.22 -18.82
CA SER A 182 -0.61 33.31 -18.65
C SER A 182 -1.20 32.07 -18.00
N TYR A 183 -0.77 30.88 -18.45
CA TYR A 183 -1.18 29.63 -17.86
C TYR A 183 -0.71 29.49 -16.39
N MET A 184 0.54 29.87 -16.11
CA MET A 184 1.09 29.82 -14.76
C MET A 184 0.34 30.76 -13.81
N ARG A 185 0.02 31.98 -14.26
CA ARG A 185 -0.79 32.94 -13.49
C ARG A 185 -2.20 32.44 -13.23
N GLU A 186 -2.84 31.82 -14.21
CA GLU A 186 -4.18 31.24 -14.05
C GLU A 186 -4.17 30.10 -13.02
N LYS A 187 -3.18 29.21 -13.08
CA LYS A 187 -3.01 28.14 -12.08
C LYS A 187 -2.78 28.69 -10.68
N LEU A 188 -1.90 29.67 -10.52
CA LEU A 188 -1.68 30.34 -9.24
C LEU A 188 -2.95 31.01 -8.70
N ALA A 189 -3.69 31.70 -9.58
CA ALA A 189 -4.96 32.34 -9.20
C ALA A 189 -5.98 31.29 -8.72
N THR A 190 -6.05 30.12 -9.37
CA THR A 190 -6.93 29.02 -8.95
C THR A 190 -6.51 28.45 -7.59
N MET A 191 -5.21 28.28 -7.36
CA MET A 191 -4.68 27.84 -6.06
C MET A 191 -4.99 28.82 -4.92
N VAL A 192 -4.87 30.12 -5.20
CA VAL A 192 -5.18 31.17 -4.21
C VAL A 192 -6.67 31.27 -3.90
N LYS A 193 -7.54 31.04 -4.91
CA LYS A 193 -9.00 31.04 -4.73
C LYS A 193 -9.51 29.84 -3.92
N SER A 194 -8.80 28.73 -3.92
CA SER A 194 -9.14 27.52 -3.16
C SER A 194 -7.91 27.00 -2.41
N PRO A 195 -7.49 27.69 -1.35
CA PRO A 195 -6.26 27.35 -0.62
C PRO A 195 -6.34 26.01 0.09
N GLU A 196 -7.53 25.56 0.50
CA GLU A 196 -7.77 24.26 1.14
C GLU A 196 -7.59 23.09 0.16
N ARG A 197 -7.77 23.33 -1.14
CA ARG A 197 -7.66 22.33 -2.19
C ARG A 197 -6.54 22.60 -3.19
N LEU A 198 -5.87 23.73 -3.09
CA LEU A 198 -4.80 24.15 -3.99
C LEU A 198 -5.20 24.10 -5.48
N GLY A 199 -6.47 24.38 -5.77
CA GLY A 199 -7.00 24.29 -7.12
C GLY A 199 -7.15 22.89 -7.69
N ILE A 200 -7.09 21.86 -6.84
CA ILE A 200 -7.32 20.46 -7.24
C ILE A 200 -8.81 20.16 -7.15
N GLU A 201 -9.40 19.79 -8.27
CA GLU A 201 -10.80 19.39 -8.35
C GLU A 201 -11.03 18.01 -7.76
N THR A 202 -12.21 17.82 -7.16
CA THR A 202 -12.66 16.50 -6.72
C THR A 202 -13.20 15.70 -7.89
N VAL A 203 -12.87 14.42 -7.92
CA VAL A 203 -13.54 13.48 -8.81
C VAL A 203 -15.02 13.33 -8.43
N SER A 204 -15.89 13.22 -9.44
CA SER A 204 -17.33 13.10 -9.24
C SER A 204 -17.95 12.16 -10.25
N GLY A 205 -19.22 11.78 -10.05
CA GLY A 205 -19.96 10.91 -10.96
C GLY A 205 -19.24 9.57 -11.18
N ALA A 206 -19.16 9.13 -12.43
CA ALA A 206 -18.56 7.85 -12.81
C ALA A 206 -17.04 7.74 -12.53
N SER A 207 -16.36 8.86 -12.32
CA SER A 207 -14.93 8.88 -11.98
C SER A 207 -14.65 8.68 -10.49
N ARG A 208 -15.68 8.83 -9.64
CA ARG A 208 -15.55 8.54 -8.19
C ARG A 208 -15.56 7.05 -7.98
N GLN A 209 -14.52 6.53 -7.35
CA GLN A 209 -14.34 5.11 -7.05
C GLN A 209 -14.52 4.86 -5.56
N ARG A 210 -15.04 3.69 -5.21
CA ARG A 210 -14.93 3.13 -3.88
C ARG A 210 -13.62 2.35 -3.78
N VAL A 211 -12.68 2.85 -3.00
CA VAL A 211 -11.34 2.29 -2.85
C VAL A 211 -11.16 1.74 -1.45
N ILE A 212 -10.72 0.50 -1.36
CA ILE A 212 -10.28 -0.08 -0.08
C ILE A 212 -8.76 -0.01 -0.02
N VAL A 213 -8.24 0.50 1.08
CA VAL A 213 -6.81 0.47 1.39
C VAL A 213 -6.61 -0.41 2.62
N ASP A 214 -5.96 -1.54 2.42
CA ASP A 214 -5.63 -2.51 3.47
C ASP A 214 -4.19 -2.29 3.90
N PHE A 215 -3.97 -1.96 5.17
CA PHE A 215 -2.64 -1.63 5.67
C PHE A 215 -2.51 -1.86 7.17
N SER A 216 -1.29 -1.76 7.69
CA SER A 216 -0.88 -2.05 9.05
C SER A 216 -0.79 -3.54 9.35
N SER A 217 -1.90 -4.24 9.49
CA SER A 217 -2.06 -5.70 9.61
C SER A 217 -1.13 -6.35 10.66
N PRO A 218 -1.09 -5.87 11.91
CA PRO A 218 -0.30 -6.47 12.96
C PRO A 218 -0.90 -7.81 13.40
N ASN A 219 -0.06 -8.67 13.99
CA ASN A 219 -0.53 -9.90 14.61
C ASN A 219 -0.83 -9.66 16.10
N ILE A 220 -1.92 -10.24 16.58
CA ILE A 220 -2.26 -10.26 18.00
C ILE A 220 -1.13 -10.90 18.84
N ALA A 221 -0.92 -10.39 20.04
CA ALA A 221 0.11 -10.81 21.00
C ALA A 221 1.56 -10.66 20.50
N LYS A 222 1.78 -9.84 19.47
CA LYS A 222 3.12 -9.49 18.96
C LYS A 222 3.31 -7.98 18.89
N GLU A 223 4.55 -7.54 19.10
CA GLU A 223 4.90 -6.13 18.94
C GLU A 223 4.79 -5.69 17.48
N MET A 224 4.31 -4.47 17.29
CA MET A 224 4.44 -3.81 16.00
C MET A 224 5.91 -3.45 15.78
N HIS A 225 6.44 -3.84 14.64
CA HIS A 225 7.80 -3.51 14.25
C HIS A 225 7.82 -2.46 13.12
N VAL A 226 9.00 -1.97 12.76
CA VAL A 226 9.18 -0.93 11.74
C VAL A 226 8.51 -1.23 10.40
N GLY A 227 8.32 -2.50 10.07
CA GLY A 227 7.58 -2.92 8.89
C GLY A 227 6.10 -2.56 8.96
N HIS A 228 5.44 -2.82 10.10
CA HIS A 228 4.05 -2.41 10.32
C HIS A 228 3.91 -0.88 10.32
N LEU A 229 4.83 -0.14 10.97
CA LEU A 229 4.81 1.32 10.95
C LEU A 229 4.92 1.88 9.53
N ARG A 230 5.79 1.29 8.69
CA ARG A 230 5.93 1.69 7.29
C ARG A 230 4.64 1.43 6.50
N SER A 231 4.05 0.26 6.63
CA SER A 231 2.75 -0.07 6.03
C SER A 231 1.67 0.92 6.46
N THR A 232 1.59 1.21 7.76
CA THR A 232 0.63 2.14 8.36
C THR A 232 0.77 3.55 7.77
N ILE A 233 1.99 4.10 7.74
CA ILE A 233 2.24 5.46 7.23
C ILE A 233 1.94 5.56 5.73
N ILE A 234 2.33 4.56 4.95
CA ILE A 234 2.08 4.53 3.50
C ILE A 234 0.58 4.41 3.23
N GLY A 235 -0.10 3.48 3.89
CA GLY A 235 -1.53 3.25 3.71
C GLY A 235 -2.38 4.44 4.11
N ASP A 236 -2.10 5.08 5.24
CA ASP A 236 -2.77 6.29 5.68
C ASP A 236 -2.54 7.45 4.70
N SER A 237 -1.28 7.66 4.27
CA SER A 237 -0.96 8.71 3.31
C SER A 237 -1.70 8.53 1.98
N LEU A 238 -1.80 7.29 1.47
CA LEU A 238 -2.55 6.97 0.27
C LEU A 238 -4.04 7.21 0.47
N SER A 239 -4.59 6.80 1.61
CA SER A 239 -5.99 7.01 1.96
C SER A 239 -6.34 8.49 1.97
N ARG A 240 -5.54 9.32 2.66
CA ARG A 240 -5.72 10.77 2.71
C ARG A 240 -5.66 11.43 1.32
N VAL A 241 -4.74 10.98 0.46
CA VAL A 241 -4.65 11.49 -0.92
C VAL A 241 -5.89 11.12 -1.73
N LEU A 242 -6.36 9.88 -1.62
CA LEU A 242 -7.54 9.41 -2.35
C LEU A 242 -8.82 10.12 -1.86
N GLU A 243 -8.98 10.32 -0.56
CA GLU A 243 -10.06 11.10 0.04
C GLU A 243 -10.01 12.56 -0.40
N PHE A 244 -8.81 13.16 -0.39
CA PHE A 244 -8.61 14.52 -0.88
C PHE A 244 -8.98 14.65 -2.36
N LEU A 245 -8.75 13.64 -3.17
CA LEU A 245 -9.18 13.58 -4.57
C LEU A 245 -10.69 13.37 -4.72
N GLY A 246 -11.41 13.02 -3.65
CA GLY A 246 -12.87 12.84 -3.63
C GLY A 246 -13.34 11.41 -3.85
N HIS A 247 -12.44 10.42 -3.77
CA HIS A 247 -12.83 9.00 -3.77
C HIS A 247 -13.51 8.62 -2.45
N ASP A 248 -14.32 7.56 -2.47
CA ASP A 248 -14.87 6.92 -1.28
C ASP A 248 -13.87 5.88 -0.78
N VAL A 249 -13.20 6.16 0.35
CA VAL A 249 -12.11 5.33 0.86
C VAL A 249 -12.53 4.57 2.11
N LEU A 250 -12.35 3.26 2.10
CA LEU A 250 -12.45 2.40 3.28
C LEU A 250 -11.05 1.95 3.69
N ARG A 251 -10.62 2.36 4.88
CA ARG A 251 -9.34 2.01 5.49
C ARG A 251 -9.51 0.74 6.29
N LEU A 252 -8.83 -0.34 5.94
CA LEU A 252 -8.94 -1.63 6.61
C LEU A 252 -7.61 -2.06 7.24
N ASN A 253 -7.73 -2.67 8.41
CA ASN A 253 -6.65 -3.33 9.15
C ASN A 253 -6.96 -4.82 9.21
N HIS A 254 -6.25 -5.61 8.42
CA HIS A 254 -6.40 -7.06 8.39
C HIS A 254 -5.53 -7.70 9.49
N VAL A 255 -6.01 -7.58 10.74
CA VAL A 255 -5.27 -8.05 11.93
C VAL A 255 -5.18 -9.58 11.93
N GLY A 256 -4.01 -10.12 12.23
CA GLY A 256 -3.81 -11.56 12.45
C GLY A 256 -4.34 -11.98 13.82
N ASP A 257 -5.65 -12.08 13.94
CA ASP A 257 -6.38 -12.39 15.16
C ASP A 257 -6.88 -13.84 15.22
N TRP A 258 -6.47 -14.68 14.27
CA TRP A 258 -6.89 -16.07 14.18
C TRP A 258 -5.72 -17.00 13.88
N GLY A 259 -5.82 -18.27 14.31
CA GLY A 259 -4.81 -19.28 14.02
C GLY A 259 -4.46 -20.17 15.20
N THR A 260 -3.63 -21.18 14.95
CA THR A 260 -3.23 -22.22 15.92
C THR A 260 -2.50 -21.65 17.14
N GLN A 261 -1.90 -20.47 17.03
CA GLN A 261 -1.23 -19.78 18.13
C GLN A 261 -2.17 -19.45 19.29
N PHE A 262 -3.47 -19.23 19.02
CA PHE A 262 -4.43 -18.87 20.07
C PHE A 262 -4.74 -20.04 20.99
N GLY A 263 -4.79 -21.28 20.50
CA GLY A 263 -4.94 -22.43 21.38
C GLY A 263 -3.81 -22.53 22.41
N MET A 264 -2.56 -22.29 21.97
CA MET A 264 -1.41 -22.22 22.85
C MET A 264 -1.51 -21.10 23.89
N LEU A 265 -1.93 -19.90 23.47
CA LEU A 265 -2.05 -18.75 24.37
C LEU A 265 -3.19 -18.93 25.38
N ILE A 266 -4.34 -19.42 24.94
CA ILE A 266 -5.50 -19.70 25.79
C ILE A 266 -5.14 -20.76 26.81
N ARG A 267 -4.54 -21.87 26.38
CA ARG A 267 -4.12 -22.96 27.27
C ARG A 267 -3.11 -22.49 28.32
N PHE A 268 -2.12 -21.71 27.91
CA PHE A 268 -1.12 -21.16 28.83
C PHE A 268 -1.74 -20.17 29.83
N MET A 269 -2.73 -19.40 29.42
CA MET A 269 -3.46 -18.52 30.30
C MET A 269 -4.25 -19.30 31.35
N GLN A 270 -4.95 -20.35 30.95
CA GLN A 270 -5.70 -21.24 31.87
C GLN A 270 -4.79 -21.88 32.92
N GLU A 271 -3.61 -22.39 32.53
CA GLU A 271 -2.64 -22.98 33.46
C GLU A 271 -2.09 -21.95 34.46
N LYS A 272 -1.78 -20.73 34.01
CA LYS A 272 -1.28 -19.67 34.92
C LYS A 272 -2.30 -19.21 35.94
N GLN A 273 -3.57 -19.28 35.62
CA GLN A 273 -4.65 -18.92 36.55
C GLN A 273 -5.01 -20.06 37.51
N GLY A 274 -4.38 -21.24 37.37
CA GLY A 274 -4.68 -22.42 38.20
C GLY A 274 -6.01 -23.07 37.87
N GLU A 275 -6.61 -22.68 36.75
CA GLU A 275 -7.90 -23.19 36.28
C GLU A 275 -7.64 -24.35 35.29
N THR A 276 -7.84 -25.59 35.76
CA THR A 276 -8.04 -26.69 34.83
C THR A 276 -9.44 -26.55 34.26
N ARG A 277 -9.65 -26.94 33.02
CA ARG A 277 -10.94 -26.86 32.34
C ARG A 277 -12.08 -27.56 33.06
N GLU A 278 -11.76 -28.60 33.87
CA GLU A 278 -12.73 -29.31 34.70
C GLU A 278 -13.26 -28.44 35.84
N GLU A 279 -12.46 -27.51 36.35
CA GLU A 279 -12.82 -26.54 37.41
C GLU A 279 -13.58 -25.32 36.84
N ALA A 280 -13.35 -24.93 35.58
CA ALA A 280 -13.99 -23.79 34.93
C ALA A 280 -15.48 -23.98 34.57
N LYS A 281 -16.04 -25.17 34.83
CA LYS A 281 -17.47 -25.46 34.57
C LYS A 281 -18.46 -24.74 35.50
N GLU A 282 -17.99 -24.11 36.55
CA GLU A 282 -18.83 -23.35 37.49
C GLU A 282 -18.56 -21.84 37.49
N GLY A 283 -18.80 -21.19 36.32
CA GLY A 283 -19.08 -19.74 36.33
C GLY A 283 -17.92 -18.77 36.54
N SER A 284 -16.68 -19.20 36.56
CA SER A 284 -15.50 -18.33 36.73
C SER A 284 -15.14 -17.70 35.36
N SER A 285 -15.21 -16.39 35.26
CA SER A 285 -14.78 -15.66 34.06
C SER A 285 -13.27 -15.57 34.01
N VAL A 286 -12.65 -16.26 33.06
CA VAL A 286 -11.23 -16.15 32.75
C VAL A 286 -10.98 -14.75 32.16
N SER A 287 -10.50 -13.81 32.94
CA SER A 287 -10.10 -12.49 32.47
C SER A 287 -8.62 -12.27 32.75
N ILE A 288 -7.89 -11.77 31.76
CA ILE A 288 -6.56 -11.21 31.99
C ILE A 288 -6.76 -9.92 32.81
N ARG A 289 -5.96 -9.72 33.86
CA ARG A 289 -6.05 -8.48 34.65
C ARG A 289 -5.72 -7.28 33.77
N GLU A 290 -6.44 -6.20 33.97
CA GLU A 290 -6.28 -4.94 33.21
C GLU A 290 -4.89 -4.30 33.34
N ASP A 291 -4.08 -4.78 34.28
CA ASP A 291 -2.72 -4.29 34.58
C ASP A 291 -1.63 -4.90 33.67
N ILE A 292 -1.95 -5.86 32.78
CA ILE A 292 -0.98 -6.53 31.91
C ILE A 292 -0.76 -5.67 30.66
N GLY A 293 0.43 -5.06 30.55
CA GLY A 293 0.83 -4.30 29.36
C GLY A 293 1.30 -5.19 28.19
N LEU A 294 1.51 -4.58 27.01
CA LEU A 294 1.97 -5.31 25.81
C LEU A 294 3.30 -6.02 26.02
N GLY A 295 4.24 -5.41 26.77
CA GLY A 295 5.51 -6.04 27.11
C GLY A 295 5.32 -7.35 27.83
N ASP A 296 4.32 -7.40 28.71
CA ASP A 296 3.93 -8.61 29.44
C ASP A 296 3.26 -9.62 28.50
N LEU A 297 2.44 -9.17 27.55
CA LEU A 297 1.79 -10.02 26.55
C LEU A 297 2.80 -10.66 25.60
N VAL A 298 3.84 -9.93 25.20
CA VAL A 298 4.93 -10.47 24.36
C VAL A 298 5.76 -11.50 25.13
N GLN A 299 6.06 -11.24 26.42
CA GLN A 299 6.73 -12.21 27.29
C GLN A 299 5.85 -13.45 27.52
N PHE A 300 4.56 -13.23 27.72
CA PHE A 300 3.56 -14.27 27.83
C PHE A 300 3.55 -15.16 26.56
N TYR A 301 3.54 -14.55 25.38
CA TYR A 301 3.63 -15.28 24.09
C TYR A 301 4.92 -16.12 24.03
N LYS A 302 6.07 -15.51 24.33
CA LYS A 302 7.37 -16.22 24.31
C LYS A 302 7.40 -17.40 25.28
N ALA A 303 6.85 -17.22 26.49
CA ALA A 303 6.76 -18.27 27.49
C ALA A 303 5.83 -19.40 27.06
N ALA A 304 4.66 -19.07 26.52
CA ALA A 304 3.71 -20.03 25.97
C ALA A 304 4.32 -20.82 24.80
N LYS A 305 5.02 -20.13 23.90
CA LYS A 305 5.69 -20.76 22.74
C LYS A 305 6.80 -21.70 23.19
N LYS A 306 7.64 -21.29 24.15
CA LYS A 306 8.67 -22.14 24.73
C LYS A 306 8.06 -23.41 25.33
N ARG A 307 6.98 -23.26 26.14
CA ARG A 307 6.27 -24.39 26.72
C ARG A 307 5.69 -25.33 25.65
N PHE A 308 5.12 -24.76 24.60
CA PHE A 308 4.58 -25.52 23.48
C PHE A 308 5.63 -26.36 22.77
N ASP A 309 6.86 -25.84 22.62
CA ASP A 309 7.95 -26.52 21.93
C ASP A 309 8.64 -27.57 22.79
N GLU A 310 8.59 -27.43 24.13
CA GLU A 310 9.30 -28.30 25.09
C GLU A 310 8.39 -29.38 25.72
N ASP A 311 7.06 -29.20 25.73
CA ASP A 311 6.12 -30.10 26.41
C ASP A 311 5.08 -30.68 25.43
N PRO A 312 5.23 -31.97 25.04
CA PRO A 312 4.27 -32.62 24.13
C PRO A 312 2.84 -32.74 24.69
N GLN A 313 2.65 -32.73 26.01
CA GLN A 313 1.29 -32.75 26.59
C GLN A 313 0.63 -31.37 26.43
N PHE A 314 1.37 -30.32 26.69
CA PHE A 314 0.90 -28.96 26.48
C PHE A 314 0.64 -28.67 25.00
N GLU A 315 1.50 -29.16 24.08
CA GLU A 315 1.27 -29.07 22.63
C GLU A 315 -0.07 -29.72 22.25
N ARG A 316 -0.36 -30.91 22.74
CA ARG A 316 -1.62 -31.62 22.46
C ARG A 316 -2.82 -30.84 22.99
N ALA A 317 -2.78 -30.45 24.26
CA ALA A 317 -3.84 -29.66 24.90
C ALA A 317 -4.07 -28.32 24.18
N SER A 318 -3.01 -27.66 23.68
CA SER A 318 -3.09 -26.44 22.88
C SER A 318 -3.78 -26.67 21.55
N ARG A 319 -3.54 -27.81 20.89
CA ARG A 319 -4.24 -28.17 19.64
C ARG A 319 -5.72 -28.47 19.87
N GLU A 320 -6.06 -29.10 20.97
CA GLU A 320 -7.44 -29.32 21.39
C GLU A 320 -8.16 -27.98 21.66
N GLU A 321 -7.46 -27.03 22.30
CA GLU A 321 -7.99 -25.69 22.55
C GLU A 321 -8.29 -24.92 21.26
N VAL A 322 -7.49 -25.10 20.19
CA VAL A 322 -7.81 -24.54 18.87
C VAL A 322 -9.15 -25.07 18.35
N VAL A 323 -9.40 -26.38 18.51
CA VAL A 323 -10.67 -26.99 18.06
C VAL A 323 -11.85 -26.42 18.85
N LEU A 324 -11.68 -26.22 20.15
CA LEU A 324 -12.71 -25.62 21.01
C LEU A 324 -13.01 -24.19 20.61
N LEU A 325 -11.96 -23.36 20.41
CA LEU A 325 -12.12 -21.99 19.94
C LEU A 325 -12.87 -21.97 18.58
N GLN A 326 -12.51 -22.87 17.67
CA GLN A 326 -13.15 -22.96 16.36
C GLN A 326 -14.58 -23.47 16.41
N SER A 327 -14.93 -24.31 17.39
CA SER A 327 -16.29 -24.77 17.61
C SER A 327 -17.18 -23.77 18.35
N GLY A 328 -16.63 -22.65 18.82
CA GLY A 328 -17.36 -21.59 19.47
C GLY A 328 -17.54 -21.79 20.98
N ASP A 329 -16.65 -22.56 21.63
CA ASP A 329 -16.65 -22.70 23.09
C ASP A 329 -16.57 -21.34 23.80
N GLU A 330 -17.52 -21.08 24.69
CA GLU A 330 -17.65 -19.75 25.33
C GLU A 330 -16.40 -19.36 26.16
N GLY A 331 -15.76 -20.32 26.84
CA GLY A 331 -14.57 -20.10 27.62
C GLY A 331 -13.38 -19.71 26.75
N SER A 332 -13.16 -20.46 25.67
CA SER A 332 -12.11 -20.20 24.70
C SER A 332 -12.32 -18.86 23.98
N LEU A 333 -13.57 -18.53 23.61
CA LEU A 333 -13.91 -17.24 22.98
C LEU A 333 -13.68 -16.05 23.92
N LYS A 334 -14.04 -16.17 25.22
CA LYS A 334 -13.77 -15.12 26.22
C LYS A 334 -12.28 -14.87 26.38
N ALA A 335 -11.49 -15.94 26.51
CA ALA A 335 -10.05 -15.86 26.63
C ALA A 335 -9.42 -15.25 25.37
N TRP A 336 -9.84 -15.68 24.18
CA TRP A 336 -9.40 -15.14 22.91
C TRP A 336 -9.71 -13.63 22.79
N ASN A 337 -10.94 -13.21 23.11
CA ASN A 337 -11.30 -11.80 23.10
C ASN A 337 -10.41 -10.97 24.04
N SER A 338 -10.15 -11.44 25.26
CA SER A 338 -9.29 -10.74 26.21
C SER A 338 -7.86 -10.54 25.67
N ILE A 339 -7.28 -11.54 25.02
CA ILE A 339 -5.96 -11.44 24.37
C ILE A 339 -5.98 -10.43 23.23
N CYS A 340 -7.03 -10.46 22.41
CA CYS A 340 -7.22 -9.53 21.30
C CYS A 340 -7.37 -8.07 21.79
N ASP A 341 -8.20 -7.85 22.82
CA ASP A 341 -8.47 -6.50 23.33
C ASP A 341 -7.23 -5.84 23.93
N LEU A 342 -6.40 -6.61 24.65
CA LEU A 342 -5.10 -6.10 25.13
C LEU A 342 -4.20 -5.65 23.98
N SER A 343 -4.13 -6.44 22.93
CA SER A 343 -3.32 -6.08 21.75
C SER A 343 -3.88 -4.84 21.03
N ARG A 344 -5.21 -4.72 20.92
CA ARG A 344 -5.89 -3.57 20.34
C ARG A 344 -5.61 -2.28 21.09
N ILE A 345 -5.60 -2.31 22.42
CA ILE A 345 -5.25 -1.16 23.27
C ILE A 345 -3.84 -0.66 22.93
N GLU A 346 -2.89 -1.57 22.75
CA GLU A 346 -1.52 -1.19 22.44
C GLU A 346 -1.36 -0.68 20.98
N PHE A 347 -2.05 -1.31 20.04
CA PHE A 347 -2.05 -0.82 18.65
C PHE A 347 -2.68 0.57 18.56
N SER A 348 -3.77 0.81 19.30
CA SER A 348 -4.43 2.13 19.35
C SER A 348 -3.49 3.22 19.82
N LYS A 349 -2.63 2.99 20.82
CA LYS A 349 -1.63 3.97 21.27
C LYS A 349 -0.72 4.44 20.13
N ILE A 350 -0.34 3.51 19.24
CA ILE A 350 0.51 3.83 18.09
C ILE A 350 -0.30 4.59 17.03
N TYR A 351 -1.53 4.14 16.75
CA TYR A 351 -2.39 4.82 15.79
C TYR A 351 -2.76 6.24 16.24
N ASP A 352 -2.99 6.46 17.54
CA ASP A 352 -3.24 7.77 18.12
C ASP A 352 -2.03 8.72 17.96
N ILE A 353 -0.80 8.22 18.22
CA ILE A 353 0.44 9.00 18.04
C ILE A 353 0.63 9.38 16.56
N LEU A 354 0.26 8.49 15.64
CA LEU A 354 0.38 8.71 14.19
C LEU A 354 -0.83 9.44 13.59
N GLU A 355 -1.88 9.73 14.38
CA GLU A 355 -3.15 10.29 13.93
C GLU A 355 -3.78 9.48 12.79
N VAL A 356 -3.75 8.13 12.92
CA VAL A 356 -4.26 7.19 11.93
C VAL A 356 -5.61 6.64 12.35
N GLU A 357 -6.63 6.85 11.53
CA GLU A 357 -7.93 6.23 11.66
C GLU A 357 -8.01 5.01 10.74
N ILE A 358 -8.34 3.84 11.30
CA ILE A 358 -8.38 2.58 10.56
C ILE A 358 -9.48 1.66 11.13
N ASN A 359 -10.17 0.94 10.26
CA ASN A 359 -11.21 -0.01 10.65
C ASN A 359 -10.63 -1.42 10.71
N GLU A 360 -10.76 -2.08 11.84
CA GLU A 360 -10.30 -3.46 11.99
C GLU A 360 -11.28 -4.43 11.32
N ARG A 361 -10.72 -5.35 10.53
CA ARG A 361 -11.34 -6.58 10.06
C ARG A 361 -10.28 -7.68 10.05
N GLY A 362 -10.13 -8.34 11.19
CA GLY A 362 -9.18 -9.42 11.36
C GLY A 362 -9.50 -10.67 10.54
N GLU A 363 -8.61 -11.62 10.56
CA GLU A 363 -8.77 -12.93 9.91
C GLU A 363 -10.04 -13.64 10.40
N SER A 364 -10.38 -13.51 11.69
CA SER A 364 -11.56 -14.11 12.32
C SER A 364 -12.88 -13.68 11.68
N TYR A 365 -12.95 -12.44 11.18
CA TYR A 365 -14.13 -11.90 10.48
C TYR A 365 -14.52 -12.75 9.26
N TYR A 366 -13.55 -13.37 8.60
CA TYR A 366 -13.78 -14.13 7.37
C TYR A 366 -14.10 -15.61 7.61
N ASN A 367 -13.91 -16.14 8.83
CA ASN A 367 -14.11 -17.55 9.15
C ASN A 367 -15.48 -18.11 8.69
N PRO A 368 -16.61 -17.41 8.91
CA PRO A 368 -17.92 -17.91 8.46
C PRO A 368 -18.04 -18.03 6.92
N MET A 369 -17.14 -17.38 6.18
CA MET A 369 -17.19 -17.32 4.72
C MET A 369 -16.34 -18.39 4.05
N LEU A 370 -15.41 -19.06 4.77
CA LEU A 370 -14.39 -19.92 4.20
C LEU A 370 -14.98 -21.16 3.53
N ALA A 371 -15.87 -21.86 4.23
CA ALA A 371 -16.49 -23.09 3.71
C ALA A 371 -17.28 -22.82 2.41
N SER A 372 -18.10 -21.76 2.41
CA SER A 372 -18.89 -21.38 1.24
C SER A 372 -18.02 -20.94 0.05
N LEU A 373 -16.87 -20.29 0.32
CA LEU A 373 -15.92 -19.91 -0.71
C LEU A 373 -15.30 -21.15 -1.37
N VAL A 374 -14.82 -22.11 -0.56
CA VAL A 374 -14.19 -23.34 -1.09
C VAL A 374 -15.19 -24.10 -1.94
N GLN A 375 -16.43 -24.26 -1.47
CA GLN A 375 -17.49 -24.91 -2.24
C GLN A 375 -17.79 -24.21 -3.57
N GLU A 376 -17.79 -22.86 -3.59
CA GLU A 376 -17.96 -22.09 -4.82
C GLU A 376 -16.79 -22.30 -5.80
N LEU A 377 -15.54 -22.34 -5.31
CA LEU A 377 -14.37 -22.55 -6.13
C LEU A 377 -14.31 -23.99 -6.71
N GLU A 378 -14.68 -25.00 -5.92
CA GLU A 378 -14.81 -26.39 -6.40
C GLU A 378 -15.91 -26.52 -7.45
N SER A 379 -17.12 -26.02 -7.19
CA SER A 379 -18.25 -26.08 -8.12
C SER A 379 -18.01 -25.34 -9.43
N SER A 380 -17.20 -24.28 -9.41
CA SER A 380 -16.80 -23.55 -10.62
C SER A 380 -15.59 -24.15 -11.35
N GLY A 381 -15.03 -25.26 -10.86
CA GLY A 381 -13.86 -25.93 -11.45
C GLY A 381 -12.54 -25.15 -11.28
N LYS A 382 -12.53 -24.12 -10.44
CA LYS A 382 -11.32 -23.31 -10.15
C LYS A 382 -10.44 -23.97 -9.10
N ALA A 383 -11.02 -24.76 -8.21
CA ALA A 383 -10.30 -25.57 -7.25
C ALA A 383 -10.54 -27.05 -7.52
N VAL A 384 -9.50 -27.86 -7.32
CA VAL A 384 -9.51 -29.30 -7.56
C VAL A 384 -8.93 -30.05 -6.37
N GLN A 385 -9.33 -31.31 -6.20
CA GLN A 385 -8.75 -32.20 -5.21
C GLN A 385 -7.36 -32.68 -5.70
N SER A 386 -6.34 -32.52 -4.87
CA SER A 386 -4.98 -32.97 -5.12
C SER A 386 -4.35 -33.46 -3.82
N GLU A 387 -3.87 -34.71 -3.80
CA GLU A 387 -3.24 -35.33 -2.62
C GLU A 387 -4.04 -35.23 -1.32
N GLY A 388 -5.38 -35.32 -1.42
CA GLY A 388 -6.30 -35.21 -0.29
C GLY A 388 -6.61 -33.80 0.16
N ALA A 389 -6.01 -32.77 -0.46
CA ALA A 389 -6.27 -31.35 -0.18
C ALA A 389 -7.02 -30.70 -1.35
N THR A 390 -7.75 -29.61 -1.09
CA THR A 390 -8.34 -28.77 -2.14
C THR A 390 -7.36 -27.69 -2.54
N CYS A 391 -6.99 -27.63 -3.83
CA CYS A 391 -5.95 -26.79 -4.36
C CYS A 391 -6.40 -25.96 -5.56
N ILE A 392 -5.78 -24.80 -5.75
CA ILE A 392 -5.85 -23.97 -6.96
C ILE A 392 -4.48 -24.00 -7.63
N PHE A 393 -4.46 -24.23 -8.95
CA PHE A 393 -3.24 -24.15 -9.74
C PHE A 393 -3.28 -22.93 -10.64
N LEU A 394 -2.33 -22.02 -10.44
CA LEU A 394 -2.25 -20.77 -11.21
C LEU A 394 -1.27 -20.93 -12.38
N PRO A 395 -1.64 -20.51 -13.60
CA PRO A 395 -0.73 -20.53 -14.74
C PRO A 395 0.53 -19.70 -14.47
N GLY A 396 1.70 -20.27 -14.78
CA GLY A 396 2.99 -19.61 -14.61
C GLY A 396 3.64 -19.76 -13.23
N TYR A 397 3.01 -20.48 -12.30
CA TYR A 397 3.59 -20.84 -11.01
C TYR A 397 3.94 -22.33 -11.01
N SER A 398 5.22 -22.64 -10.83
CA SER A 398 5.74 -24.01 -10.82
C SER A 398 6.73 -24.21 -9.67
N ASN A 399 6.78 -25.43 -9.18
CA ASN A 399 7.82 -25.89 -8.27
C ASN A 399 9.19 -25.91 -8.98
N PRO A 400 10.31 -26.04 -8.25
CA PRO A 400 11.64 -26.14 -8.84
C PRO A 400 11.83 -27.32 -9.81
N ASP A 401 11.03 -28.38 -9.68
CA ASP A 401 11.00 -29.56 -10.55
C ASP A 401 10.14 -29.37 -11.82
N GLY A 402 9.52 -28.19 -11.99
CA GLY A 402 8.67 -27.88 -13.14
C GLY A 402 7.21 -28.33 -12.99
N THR A 403 6.83 -28.99 -11.90
CA THR A 403 5.44 -29.35 -11.62
C THR A 403 4.62 -28.12 -11.25
N PRO A 404 3.30 -28.06 -11.57
CA PRO A 404 2.45 -26.93 -11.14
C PRO A 404 2.46 -26.78 -9.62
N GLN A 405 2.69 -25.55 -9.13
CA GLN A 405 2.68 -25.26 -7.69
C GLN A 405 1.25 -25.17 -7.18
N PRO A 406 0.82 -26.02 -6.20
CA PRO A 406 -0.52 -25.96 -5.64
C PRO A 406 -0.64 -24.81 -4.64
N MET A 407 -1.67 -23.99 -4.77
CA MET A 407 -2.13 -23.11 -3.69
C MET A 407 -3.20 -23.87 -2.91
N ILE A 408 -2.82 -24.40 -1.75
CA ILE A 408 -3.73 -25.17 -0.90
C ILE A 408 -4.72 -24.22 -0.23
N ILE A 409 -6.00 -24.43 -0.42
CA ILE A 409 -7.09 -23.65 0.19
C ILE A 409 -7.85 -24.42 1.28
N LYS A 410 -7.77 -25.78 1.26
CA LYS A 410 -8.28 -26.63 2.34
C LYS A 410 -7.40 -27.84 2.46
N LYS A 411 -6.91 -28.11 3.67
CA LYS A 411 -6.07 -29.26 3.98
C LYS A 411 -6.87 -30.57 3.97
N SER A 412 -6.17 -31.68 3.97
CA SER A 412 -6.75 -33.02 4.11
C SER A 412 -7.47 -33.26 5.45
N ASP A 413 -7.05 -32.57 6.52
CA ASP A 413 -7.71 -32.58 7.83
C ASP A 413 -8.93 -31.66 7.91
N GLY A 414 -9.30 -30.98 6.82
CA GLY A 414 -10.41 -30.04 6.73
C GLY A 414 -10.09 -28.61 7.11
N GLY A 415 -8.86 -28.32 7.60
CA GLY A 415 -8.44 -26.99 8.02
C GLY A 415 -8.24 -26.03 6.86
N PHE A 416 -8.55 -24.74 7.07
CA PHE A 416 -8.30 -23.68 6.12
C PHE A 416 -6.94 -23.02 6.35
N LEU A 417 -6.43 -22.33 5.34
CA LEU A 417 -5.12 -21.69 5.30
C LEU A 417 -5.26 -20.18 5.06
N TYR A 418 -4.17 -19.43 5.26
CA TYR A 418 -4.13 -17.99 4.97
C TYR A 418 -4.64 -17.64 3.57
N ALA A 419 -4.25 -18.43 2.55
CA ALA A 419 -4.74 -18.23 1.19
C ALA A 419 -6.27 -18.27 1.08
N THR A 420 -6.95 -19.08 1.90
CA THR A 420 -8.41 -19.17 1.92
C THR A 420 -9.03 -17.91 2.53
N THR A 421 -8.43 -17.42 3.61
CA THR A 421 -8.85 -16.18 4.28
C THR A 421 -8.66 -14.97 3.36
N ASP A 422 -7.51 -14.90 2.66
CA ASP A 422 -7.25 -13.83 1.68
C ASP A 422 -8.24 -13.85 0.52
N LEU A 423 -8.56 -15.03 -0.02
CA LEU A 423 -9.57 -15.17 -1.07
C LEU A 423 -10.97 -14.78 -0.56
N ALA A 424 -11.32 -15.11 0.69
CA ALA A 424 -12.57 -14.70 1.30
C ALA A 424 -12.63 -13.18 1.49
N ALA A 425 -11.52 -12.58 1.92
CA ALA A 425 -11.39 -11.14 2.05
C ALA A 425 -11.57 -10.42 0.70
N ILE A 426 -10.90 -10.89 -0.36
CA ILE A 426 -11.04 -10.36 -1.71
C ILE A 426 -12.50 -10.48 -2.20
N ARG A 427 -13.13 -11.64 -2.01
CA ARG A 427 -14.54 -11.88 -2.38
C ARG A 427 -15.48 -10.91 -1.65
N GLN A 428 -15.29 -10.73 -0.35
CA GLN A 428 -16.10 -9.84 0.48
C GLN A 428 -15.93 -8.38 0.04
N ARG A 429 -14.69 -7.93 -0.15
CA ARG A 429 -14.36 -6.58 -0.57
C ARG A 429 -14.93 -6.23 -1.95
N SER A 430 -14.90 -7.18 -2.88
CA SER A 430 -15.45 -6.97 -4.22
C SER A 430 -16.98 -7.06 -4.28
N ARG A 431 -17.59 -8.05 -3.61
CA ARG A 431 -19.03 -8.33 -3.76
C ARG A 431 -19.90 -7.61 -2.74
N VAL A 432 -19.44 -7.50 -1.48
CA VAL A 432 -20.23 -6.90 -0.39
C VAL A 432 -19.90 -5.41 -0.28
N GLU A 433 -18.62 -5.05 -0.17
CA GLU A 433 -18.21 -3.66 -0.14
C GLU A 433 -18.32 -2.98 -1.50
N LYS A 434 -18.43 -3.74 -2.59
CA LYS A 434 -18.52 -3.23 -3.97
C LYS A 434 -17.34 -2.32 -4.30
N ALA A 435 -16.14 -2.69 -3.84
CA ALA A 435 -14.94 -1.92 -4.12
C ALA A 435 -14.61 -1.97 -5.61
N ASP A 436 -14.44 -0.79 -6.20
CA ASP A 436 -13.88 -0.65 -7.56
C ASP A 436 -12.40 -0.99 -7.58
N ARG A 437 -11.73 -0.81 -6.42
CA ARG A 437 -10.30 -1.00 -6.27
C ARG A 437 -9.93 -1.38 -4.85
N VAL A 438 -9.00 -2.32 -4.71
CA VAL A 438 -8.40 -2.70 -3.43
C VAL A 438 -6.88 -2.51 -3.52
N LEU A 439 -6.32 -1.78 -2.58
CA LEU A 439 -4.90 -1.51 -2.45
C LEU A 439 -4.40 -2.19 -1.17
N TYR A 440 -3.33 -2.99 -1.29
CA TYR A 440 -2.71 -3.66 -0.15
C TYR A 440 -1.36 -3.02 0.15
N GLY A 441 -1.21 -2.44 1.33
CA GLY A 441 0.01 -1.81 1.81
C GLY A 441 0.87 -2.79 2.59
N GLU A 442 1.64 -3.64 1.93
CA GLU A 442 2.47 -4.65 2.58
C GLU A 442 3.90 -4.20 2.90
N ILE A 443 4.56 -4.96 3.83
CA ILE A 443 5.86 -4.62 4.40
C ILE A 443 7.00 -4.68 3.36
N ARG A 444 6.90 -5.54 2.35
CA ARG A 444 8.02 -5.84 1.43
C ARG A 444 7.80 -5.46 -0.02
N PHE A 445 6.58 -5.51 -0.52
CA PHE A 445 6.28 -5.32 -1.94
C PHE A 445 4.91 -4.71 -2.15
N ILE A 446 4.84 -3.87 -3.16
CA ILE A 446 3.61 -3.51 -3.82
C ILE A 446 3.36 -4.63 -4.83
N PHE A 447 2.46 -5.55 -4.55
CA PHE A 447 2.05 -6.57 -5.51
C PHE A 447 0.82 -6.11 -6.27
N ASP A 448 0.94 -6.08 -7.59
CA ASP A 448 -0.19 -5.95 -8.50
C ASP A 448 -0.69 -7.37 -8.84
N LEU A 449 -1.65 -7.87 -8.06
CA LEU A 449 -2.47 -9.01 -8.49
C LEU A 449 -3.64 -8.44 -9.29
N THR A 450 -3.39 -8.13 -10.55
CA THR A 450 -4.45 -8.04 -11.54
C THR A 450 -5.03 -9.44 -11.71
N THR A 451 -6.06 -9.76 -10.94
CA THR A 451 -6.82 -10.97 -11.13
C THR A 451 -7.63 -10.84 -12.40
N THR A 452 -7.05 -11.29 -13.50
CA THR A 452 -7.66 -11.30 -14.83
C THR A 452 -8.91 -12.18 -14.93
N ASN A 453 -9.39 -12.82 -13.85
CA ASN A 453 -10.48 -13.78 -13.96
C ASN A 453 -11.46 -13.91 -12.76
N LEU A 454 -11.55 -12.94 -11.85
CA LEU A 454 -12.64 -12.91 -10.87
C LEU A 454 -13.64 -11.81 -11.22
N SER A 455 -14.44 -12.06 -12.25
CA SER A 455 -15.44 -11.17 -12.87
C SER A 455 -14.86 -9.91 -13.57
N ALA A 456 -15.31 -9.67 -14.79
CA ALA A 456 -14.81 -8.68 -15.74
C ALA A 456 -15.00 -7.20 -15.32
N SER A 457 -15.38 -6.90 -14.09
CA SER A 457 -15.73 -5.54 -13.66
C SER A 457 -14.92 -4.99 -12.47
N ASN A 458 -14.18 -5.80 -11.72
CA ASN A 458 -13.48 -5.31 -10.54
C ASN A 458 -11.97 -5.50 -10.65
N ARG A 459 -11.24 -4.40 -10.77
CA ARG A 459 -9.79 -4.37 -10.78
C ARG A 459 -9.27 -4.37 -9.34
N ILE A 460 -8.70 -5.48 -8.92
CA ILE A 460 -7.99 -5.61 -7.64
C ILE A 460 -6.50 -5.41 -7.94
N ALA A 461 -5.89 -4.43 -7.30
CA ALA A 461 -4.47 -4.14 -7.43
C ALA A 461 -3.80 -4.24 -6.05
N TYR A 462 -2.71 -4.99 -5.97
CA TYR A 462 -1.77 -4.95 -4.87
C TYR A 462 -0.77 -3.81 -5.09
N LEU A 463 -0.57 -2.98 -4.09
CA LEU A 463 0.48 -1.94 -4.08
C LEU A 463 1.71 -2.38 -3.30
#